data_7e67cd9d16d7793d9ab5a33d1c2728b5
#
_entry.id   7e67cd9d16d7793d9ab5a33d1c2728b5
#
_cell.length_a   1.000
_cell.length_b   1.000
_cell.length_c   1.000
_cell.angle_alpha   90.00
_cell.angle_beta   90.00
_cell.angle_gamma   90.00
#
_symmetry.space_group_name_H-M   'P 1'
#
loop_
_entity.id
_entity.type
_entity.pdbx_description
1 polymer ?
#
loop_
_entity_poly.entity_id
_entity_poly.type
_entity_poly.pdbx_seq_one_letter_code
_entity_poly.pdbx_strand_id
1 'polypeptide(L)'
;YVATRLGSPRINTLPVELFGDAPTGATTIGLRPEHISLGDGQECKVTRVEHLGDQTRLHLRLIDHNIITLTEPHTKIQVGDVVAIRPKNPLFFDANGSLIV
;
A
#
# COMPACT_ATOMS: atom_id res chain seq x y z
N TYR A 1 8.03 7.82 10.05
CA TYR A 1 8.98 7.27 11.01
C TYR A 1 8.30 6.94 12.33
N VAL A 2 7.66 7.91 12.93
CA VAL A 2 6.95 7.67 14.18
C VAL A 2 5.84 6.64 14.02
N ALA A 3 5.13 6.70 12.89
CA ALA A 3 4.02 5.79 12.62
C ALA A 3 4.46 4.32 12.61
N THR A 4 5.69 4.05 12.20
CA THR A 4 6.18 2.68 12.15
C THR A 4 6.73 2.21 13.48
N ARG A 5 7.02 3.13 14.41
CA ARG A 5 7.64 2.79 15.67
C ARG A 5 6.66 2.36 16.75
N LEU A 6 5.41 2.71 16.60
CA LEU A 6 4.43 2.49 17.66
C LEU A 6 3.79 1.11 17.62
N GLY A 7 4.39 0.18 16.87
CA GLY A 7 3.86 -1.18 16.80
C GLY A 7 2.59 -1.31 16.02
N SER A 8 2.11 -0.23 15.43
CA SER A 8 0.96 -0.27 14.54
C SER A 8 1.29 -1.07 13.29
N PRO A 9 0.30 -1.55 12.54
CA PRO A 9 0.56 -2.18 11.25
C PRO A 9 1.46 -1.29 10.41
N ARG A 10 2.43 -1.88 9.75
CA ARG A 10 3.38 -1.12 8.96
C ARG A 10 2.66 -0.37 7.86
N ILE A 11 3.01 0.90 7.74
CA ILE A 11 2.51 1.70 6.64
C ILE A 11 3.44 1.51 5.44
N ASN A 12 2.86 1.33 4.25
CA ASN A 12 3.64 1.26 3.02
C ASN A 12 4.02 2.67 2.61
N THR A 13 5.31 2.93 2.41
CA THR A 13 5.77 4.25 1.97
C THR A 13 6.37 4.14 0.57
N LEU A 14 5.92 5.02 -0.32
CA LEU A 14 6.25 4.97 -1.74
C LEU A 14 6.47 6.39 -2.26
N PRO A 15 7.25 6.54 -3.35
CA PRO A 15 7.32 7.85 -4.01
C PRO A 15 5.95 8.26 -4.53
N VAL A 16 5.61 9.54 -4.36
CA VAL A 16 4.30 10.05 -4.82
C VAL A 16 4.13 9.94 -6.32
N GLU A 17 5.22 9.95 -7.08
CA GLU A 17 5.17 9.89 -8.54
C GLU A 17 4.45 8.65 -9.05
N LEU A 18 4.42 7.59 -8.26
CA LEU A 18 3.78 6.34 -8.68
C LEU A 18 2.26 6.48 -8.77
N PHE A 19 1.67 7.43 -8.08
CA PHE A 19 0.21 7.57 -8.04
C PHE A 19 -0.31 8.87 -8.66
N GLY A 20 0.54 9.83 -8.89
CA GLY A 20 0.22 11.01 -9.66
C GLY A 20 -0.49 12.14 -8.94
N ASP A 21 -1.39 11.83 -8.02
CA ASP A 21 -2.14 12.86 -7.29
C ASP A 21 -1.54 13.10 -5.93
N ALA A 22 -0.90 14.24 -5.74
CA ALA A 22 -0.28 14.55 -4.44
C ALA A 22 -0.34 16.05 -4.19
N PRO A 23 -0.43 16.46 -2.92
CA PRO A 23 -0.36 17.89 -2.59
C PRO A 23 1.02 18.46 -2.89
N THR A 24 1.07 19.76 -3.08
CA THR A 24 2.33 20.45 -3.32
C THR A 24 3.28 20.20 -2.16
N GLY A 25 4.52 19.86 -2.49
CA GLY A 25 5.55 19.60 -1.48
C GLY A 25 5.63 18.15 -1.02
N ALA A 26 4.69 17.31 -1.40
CA ALA A 26 4.74 15.90 -1.04
C ALA A 26 5.79 15.16 -1.85
N THR A 27 6.59 14.33 -1.20
CA THR A 27 7.56 13.47 -1.86
C THR A 27 7.25 12.00 -1.65
N THR A 28 6.55 11.66 -0.56
CA THR A 28 6.26 10.28 -0.18
C THR A 28 4.78 10.14 0.12
N ILE A 29 4.19 9.03 -0.32
CA ILE A 29 2.82 8.66 0.02
C ILE A 29 2.86 7.47 0.96
N GLY A 30 2.04 7.50 2.00
CA GLY A 30 1.91 6.40 2.95
C GLY A 30 0.56 5.73 2.80
N LEU A 31 0.57 4.41 2.66
CA LEU A 31 -0.63 3.61 2.47
C LEU A 31 -0.71 2.56 3.56
N ARG A 32 -1.75 2.62 4.37
CA ARG A 32 -1.99 1.57 5.36
C ARG A 32 -2.53 0.34 4.65
N PRO A 33 -2.13 -0.88 5.08
CA PRO A 33 -2.61 -2.09 4.41
C PRO A 33 -4.12 -2.18 4.28
N GLU A 34 -4.85 -1.71 5.28
CA GLU A 34 -6.31 -1.73 5.27
C GLU A 34 -6.93 -0.59 4.46
N HIS A 35 -6.13 0.36 4.01
CA HIS A 35 -6.61 1.52 3.26
C HIS A 35 -6.19 1.45 1.79
N ILE A 36 -6.17 0.26 1.25
CA ILE A 36 -5.88 0.04 -0.17
C ILE A 36 -7.09 -0.67 -0.77
N SER A 37 -7.64 -0.09 -1.82
CA SER A 37 -8.76 -0.67 -2.55
C SER A 37 -8.24 -1.49 -3.71
N LEU A 38 -8.77 -2.69 -3.90
CA LEU A 38 -8.41 -3.54 -5.02
C LEU A 38 -9.45 -3.41 -6.11
N GLY A 39 -9.02 -3.50 -7.37
CA GLY A 39 -9.93 -3.54 -8.50
C GLY A 39 -9.60 -2.56 -9.61
N ASP A 40 -9.09 -1.38 -9.30
CA ASP A 40 -8.64 -0.44 -10.31
C ASP A 40 -7.51 0.42 -9.75
N GLY A 41 -6.78 1.09 -10.63
CA GLY A 41 -5.67 1.96 -10.26
C GLY A 41 -4.35 1.45 -10.79
N GLN A 42 -3.33 1.41 -9.95
CA GLN A 42 -2.00 0.96 -10.35
C GLN A 42 -1.92 -0.55 -10.31
N GLU A 43 -1.45 -1.15 -11.39
CA GLU A 43 -1.30 -2.61 -11.48
C GLU A 43 -0.07 -3.07 -10.75
N CYS A 44 -0.25 -4.07 -9.90
CA CYS A 44 0.81 -4.66 -9.10
C CYS A 44 0.82 -6.16 -9.30
N LYS A 45 1.99 -6.77 -9.15
CA LYS A 45 2.11 -8.22 -9.23
C LYS A 45 2.08 -8.82 -7.84
N VAL A 46 1.29 -9.87 -7.67
CA VAL A 46 1.21 -10.58 -6.39
C VAL A 46 2.44 -11.47 -6.26
N THR A 47 3.25 -11.25 -5.24
CA THR A 47 4.47 -12.00 -5.00
C THR A 47 4.32 -13.01 -3.88
N ARG A 48 3.35 -12.81 -2.99
CA ARG A 48 3.11 -13.72 -1.88
C ARG A 48 1.68 -13.58 -1.37
N VAL A 49 1.10 -14.68 -0.94
CA VAL A 49 -0.23 -14.70 -0.34
C VAL A 49 -0.15 -15.43 1.00
N GLU A 50 -0.63 -14.79 2.06
CA GLU A 50 -0.65 -15.39 3.39
C GLU A 50 -2.07 -15.41 3.91
N HIS A 51 -2.57 -16.62 4.20
CA HIS A 51 -3.90 -16.79 4.76
C HIS A 51 -3.82 -16.72 6.28
N LEU A 52 -4.45 -15.70 6.86
CA LEU A 52 -4.35 -15.41 8.28
C LEU A 52 -5.58 -15.89 9.08
N GLY A 53 -6.49 -16.59 8.42
CA GLY A 53 -7.72 -17.06 9.07
C GLY A 53 -8.88 -16.11 8.85
N ASP A 54 -8.83 -14.92 9.43
CA ASP A 54 -9.90 -13.93 9.30
C ASP A 54 -9.72 -12.99 8.12
N GLN A 55 -8.53 -13.00 7.52
CA GLN A 55 -8.23 -12.18 6.34
C GLN A 55 -7.03 -12.77 5.62
N THR A 56 -6.74 -12.23 4.45
CA THR A 56 -5.59 -12.66 3.64
C THR A 56 -4.66 -11.45 3.48
N ARG A 57 -3.37 -11.68 3.71
CA ARG A 57 -2.36 -10.67 3.50
C ARG A 57 -1.75 -10.88 2.13
N LEU A 58 -1.77 -9.84 1.30
CA LEU A 58 -1.18 -9.87 -0.03
C LEU A 58 0.10 -9.07 -0.04
N HIS A 59 1.15 -9.67 -0.58
CA HIS A 59 2.41 -8.98 -0.85
C HIS A 59 2.43 -8.67 -2.33
N LEU A 60 2.50 -7.39 -2.65
CA LEU A 60 2.41 -6.90 -4.02
C LEU A 60 3.71 -6.19 -4.38
N ARG A 61 4.00 -6.18 -5.67
CA ARG A 61 5.15 -5.45 -6.18
C ARG A 61 4.70 -4.47 -7.25
N LEU A 62 4.99 -3.19 -7.01
CA LEU A 62 4.74 -2.11 -7.97
C LEU A 62 6.10 -1.56 -8.38
N ILE A 63 6.52 -1.86 -9.61
CA ILE A 63 7.87 -1.54 -10.11
C ILE A 63 8.91 -2.19 -9.19
N ASP A 64 9.63 -1.42 -8.39
CA ASP A 64 10.64 -1.94 -7.46
C ASP A 64 10.20 -1.84 -6.01
N HIS A 65 8.95 -1.53 -5.76
CA HIS A 65 8.45 -1.29 -4.41
C HIS A 65 7.53 -2.40 -3.96
N ASN A 66 7.69 -2.81 -2.72
CA ASN A 66 6.84 -3.83 -2.10
C ASN A 66 5.72 -3.15 -1.34
N ILE A 67 4.51 -3.67 -1.53
CA ILE A 67 3.31 -3.14 -0.88
C ILE A 67 2.62 -4.30 -0.19
N ILE A 68 2.13 -4.07 1.02
CA ILE A 68 1.37 -5.06 1.74
C ILE A 68 -0.06 -4.54 1.90
N THR A 69 -1.03 -5.36 1.54
CA THR A 69 -2.43 -5.03 1.75
C THR A 69 -3.18 -6.25 2.29
N LEU A 70 -4.38 -6.01 2.74
CA LEU A 70 -5.25 -7.05 3.30
C LEU A 70 -6.51 -7.17 2.46
N THR A 71 -7.01 -8.39 2.35
CA THR A 71 -8.25 -8.65 1.62
C THR A 71 -9.02 -9.76 2.35
N GLU A 72 -10.15 -10.14 1.80
CA GLU A 72 -11.04 -11.12 2.42
C GLU A 72 -10.36 -12.48 2.59
N PRO A 73 -10.81 -13.30 3.57
CA PRO A 73 -10.16 -14.59 3.84
C PRO A 73 -10.31 -15.61 2.72
N HIS A 74 -11.33 -15.49 1.90
CA HIS A 74 -11.61 -16.46 0.82
C HIS A 74 -11.28 -15.89 -0.56
N THR A 75 -10.35 -14.96 -0.64
CA THR A 75 -9.95 -14.41 -1.93
C THR A 75 -9.39 -15.49 -2.84
N LYS A 76 -9.62 -15.34 -4.14
CA LYS A 76 -9.07 -16.23 -5.16
C LYS A 76 -7.77 -15.72 -5.75
N ILE A 77 -7.24 -14.63 -5.21
CA ILE A 77 -5.98 -14.05 -5.70
C ILE A 77 -4.83 -14.98 -5.37
N GLN A 78 -3.97 -15.21 -6.34
CA GLN A 78 -2.83 -16.13 -6.21
C GLN A 78 -1.53 -15.44 -6.58
N VAL A 79 -0.41 -16.03 -6.15
CA VAL A 79 0.92 -15.56 -6.54
C VAL A 79 1.02 -15.56 -8.06
N GLY A 80 1.54 -14.48 -8.61
CA GLY A 80 1.66 -14.30 -10.05
C GLY A 80 0.51 -13.52 -10.68
N ASP A 81 -0.59 -13.36 -9.96
CA ASP A 81 -1.70 -12.55 -10.46
C ASP A 81 -1.31 -11.08 -10.50
N VAL A 82 -1.98 -10.34 -11.38
CA VAL A 82 -1.86 -8.88 -11.44
C VAL A 82 -3.13 -8.30 -10.85
N VAL A 83 -2.99 -7.43 -9.87
CA VAL A 83 -4.12 -6.75 -9.24
C VAL A 83 -3.88 -5.25 -9.29
N ALA A 84 -4.93 -4.49 -9.55
CA ALA A 84 -4.85 -3.04 -9.51
C ALA A 84 -5.19 -2.55 -8.11
N ILE A 85 -4.47 -1.54 -7.66
CA ILE A 85 -4.69 -0.96 -6.33
C ILE A 85 -4.96 0.53 -6.45
N ARG A 86 -5.78 1.03 -5.54
CA ARG A 86 -6.06 2.45 -5.40
C ARG A 86 -5.95 2.84 -3.95
N PRO A 87 -5.19 3.90 -3.62
CA PRO A 87 -5.10 4.36 -2.24
C PRO A 87 -6.45 4.89 -1.74
N LYS A 88 -6.76 4.56 -0.49
CA LYS A 88 -7.88 5.14 0.25
C LYS A 88 -7.29 5.89 1.42
N ASN A 89 -7.67 7.15 1.58
CA ASN A 89 -7.18 7.99 2.68
C ASN A 89 -5.65 7.95 2.82
N PRO A 90 -4.89 8.20 1.74
CA PRO A 90 -3.44 8.14 1.83
C PRO A 90 -2.89 9.26 2.70
N LEU A 91 -1.73 9.01 3.27
CA LEU A 91 -0.97 10.02 3.99
C LEU A 91 0.13 10.54 3.07
N PHE A 92 0.45 11.81 3.19
CA PHE A 92 1.52 12.42 2.39
C PHE A 92 2.57 13.01 3.29
N PHE A 93 3.82 12.83 2.91
CA PHE A 93 4.96 13.32 3.68
C PHE A 93 5.84 14.18 2.78
N ASP A 94 6.44 15.21 3.35
CA ASP A 94 7.35 16.10 2.63
C ASP A 94 8.77 15.51 2.60
N ALA A 95 9.72 16.27 2.02
CA ALA A 95 11.10 15.81 1.90
C ALA A 95 11.78 15.60 3.25
N ASN A 96 11.27 16.19 4.30
CA ASN A 96 11.80 16.02 5.66
C ASN A 96 11.14 14.86 6.40
N GLY A 97 10.18 14.20 5.78
CA GLY A 97 9.44 13.11 6.42
C GLY A 97 8.29 13.58 7.29
N SER A 98 7.93 14.87 7.22
CA SER A 98 6.83 15.41 8.00
C SER A 98 5.50 15.20 7.29
N LEU A 99 4.47 14.89 8.07
CA LEU A 99 3.14 14.69 7.53
C LEU A 99 2.56 16.01 7.00
N ILE A 100 2.02 15.95 5.79
CA ILE A 100 1.34 17.08 5.18
C ILE A 100 -0.15 16.92 5.46
N VAL A 101 -0.76 17.90 6.07
CA VAL A 101 -2.20 17.87 6.40
C VAL A 101 -3.01 18.76 5.48
#